data_27a97c3bcbc07e68848d4a186998e2f0
#
_entry.id   27a97c3bcbc07e68848d4a186998e2f0
#
_cell.length_a   1.000
_cell.length_b   1.000
_cell.length_c   1.000
_cell.angle_alpha   90.00
_cell.angle_beta   90.00
_cell.angle_gamma   90.00
#
_symmetry.space_group_name_H-M   'P 1'
#
loop_
_entity.id
_entity.type
_entity.pdbx_description
1 polymer ?
#
loop_
_entity_poly.entity_id
_entity_poly.type
_entity_poly.pdbx_seq_one_letter_code
_entity_poly.pdbx_strand_id
1 'polypeptide(L)'
;DVLQKELNSEGGQNVFQDRFITIRNGRYVVPVARHKKGEVSGIVHDHSNSGQTLFMELNKTLELGNNLADARLEEDDECRRIRKKLSEMTRERVDELILNQDCMKQLDGAFSVGRWGCDHDCVVPTFSNRFSLFQARHPLLEQQLKQTGQGDEIVPLDVDIDPETKAMVVTGSNSGGKTVAVKTAGLLCAAAQAGFPLPVDERTEIPCFNYIYVDIGDEQSLSENLSTFTGHVKRIKDILDALNSKEGKSFVVLDELGTGTDPLEGGALACAVLDELRRKAELTFVTTHLGAIKNFVHNQPDMVNASVRFNPETLTPEFKLDIGQPGSSHALAIAEQ
;
A
#
# COMPACT_ATOMS: atom_id res chain seq x y z
N ASP A 1 -32.42 -3.16 -47.27
CA ASP A 1 -33.57 -2.82 -48.14
C ASP A 1 -33.94 -3.96 -49.11
N VAL A 2 -32.98 -4.63 -49.80
CA VAL A 2 -33.29 -5.73 -50.77
C VAL A 2 -33.93 -6.91 -50.04
N LEU A 3 -33.36 -7.40 -48.96
CA LEU A 3 -33.89 -8.50 -48.16
C LEU A 3 -35.23 -8.14 -47.51
N GLN A 4 -35.42 -6.91 -47.09
CA GLN A 4 -36.70 -6.44 -46.51
C GLN A 4 -37.82 -6.46 -47.52
N LYS A 5 -37.54 -6.04 -48.77
CA LYS A 5 -38.49 -6.10 -49.88
C LYS A 5 -38.86 -7.54 -50.24
N GLU A 6 -37.88 -8.44 -50.21
CA GLU A 6 -38.12 -9.85 -50.52
C GLU A 6 -38.98 -10.54 -49.45
N LEU A 7 -38.67 -10.26 -48.14
CA LEU A 7 -39.47 -10.78 -47.02
C LEU A 7 -40.92 -10.30 -47.05
N ASN A 8 -41.19 -9.11 -47.57
CA ASN A 8 -42.52 -8.51 -47.66
C ASN A 8 -43.27 -8.80 -48.97
N SER A 9 -42.62 -9.48 -49.91
CA SER A 9 -43.28 -9.85 -51.18
C SER A 9 -44.33 -10.93 -50.97
N GLU A 10 -45.34 -11.01 -51.88
CA GLU A 10 -46.42 -12.04 -51.83
C GLU A 10 -45.84 -13.47 -51.83
N GLY A 11 -44.76 -13.71 -52.58
CA GLY A 11 -44.05 -14.99 -52.57
C GLY A 11 -43.30 -15.25 -51.28
N GLY A 12 -42.68 -14.22 -50.69
CA GLY A 12 -41.94 -14.30 -49.44
C GLY A 12 -42.79 -14.62 -48.20
N GLN A 13 -44.06 -14.17 -48.20
CA GLN A 13 -44.95 -14.40 -47.06
C GLN A 13 -45.26 -15.87 -46.80
N ASN A 14 -45.17 -16.72 -47.81
CA ASN A 14 -45.45 -18.15 -47.68
C ASN A 14 -44.22 -19.01 -47.46
N VAL A 15 -43.03 -18.48 -47.69
CA VAL A 15 -41.77 -19.25 -47.76
C VAL A 15 -40.91 -19.03 -46.52
N PHE A 16 -40.84 -17.80 -46.00
CA PHE A 16 -40.03 -17.49 -44.81
C PHE A 16 -40.77 -17.80 -43.54
N GLN A 17 -40.12 -18.53 -42.63
CA GLN A 17 -40.69 -18.96 -41.35
C GLN A 17 -40.94 -17.79 -40.44
N ASP A 18 -39.97 -16.86 -40.35
CA ASP A 18 -39.99 -15.63 -39.58
C ASP A 18 -39.51 -14.47 -40.47
N ARG A 19 -40.06 -13.26 -40.21
CA ARG A 19 -39.78 -12.09 -41.07
C ARG A 19 -38.68 -11.20 -40.45
N PHE A 20 -37.56 -11.79 -40.11
CA PHE A 20 -36.40 -11.03 -39.65
C PHE A 20 -35.14 -11.36 -40.47
N ILE A 21 -34.24 -10.37 -40.48
CA ILE A 21 -32.91 -10.50 -41.07
C ILE A 21 -31.94 -10.64 -39.89
N THR A 22 -31.03 -11.58 -39.97
CA THR A 22 -29.97 -11.79 -39.00
C THR A 22 -28.63 -11.96 -39.69
N ILE A 23 -27.55 -11.93 -38.88
CA ILE A 23 -26.21 -12.19 -39.39
C ILE A 23 -25.75 -13.54 -38.87
N ARG A 24 -25.29 -14.40 -39.80
CA ARG A 24 -24.63 -15.65 -39.51
C ARG A 24 -23.34 -15.75 -40.31
N ASN A 25 -22.23 -16.09 -39.65
CA ASN A 25 -20.91 -16.16 -40.29
C ASN A 25 -20.53 -14.89 -41.09
N GLY A 26 -20.92 -13.71 -40.58
CA GLY A 26 -20.67 -12.43 -41.25
C GLY A 26 -21.59 -12.10 -42.44
N ARG A 27 -22.57 -12.97 -42.80
CA ARG A 27 -23.51 -12.80 -43.90
C ARG A 27 -24.90 -12.46 -43.41
N TYR A 28 -25.61 -11.62 -44.17
CA TYR A 28 -27.01 -11.31 -43.91
C TYR A 28 -27.88 -12.44 -44.43
N VAL A 29 -28.62 -13.08 -43.55
CA VAL A 29 -29.41 -14.27 -43.85
C VAL A 29 -30.85 -14.11 -43.39
N VAL A 30 -31.73 -14.89 -44.01
CA VAL A 30 -33.14 -14.99 -43.65
C VAL A 30 -33.48 -16.42 -43.19
N PRO A 31 -34.39 -16.59 -42.21
CA PRO A 31 -34.79 -17.91 -41.74
C PRO A 31 -35.78 -18.56 -42.70
N VAL A 32 -35.44 -19.72 -43.19
CA VAL A 32 -36.24 -20.54 -44.13
C VAL A 32 -36.57 -21.88 -43.47
N ALA A 33 -37.81 -22.31 -43.51
CA ALA A 33 -38.18 -23.62 -43.02
C ALA A 33 -37.51 -24.73 -43.87
N ARG A 34 -36.94 -25.74 -43.23
CA ARG A 34 -36.14 -26.78 -43.90
C ARG A 34 -36.89 -27.47 -45.05
N HIS A 35 -38.19 -27.71 -44.87
CA HIS A 35 -39.02 -28.35 -45.92
C HIS A 35 -39.29 -27.45 -47.14
N LYS A 36 -39.05 -26.14 -47.02
CA LYS A 36 -39.22 -25.13 -48.07
C LYS A 36 -37.91 -24.69 -48.71
N LYS A 37 -36.79 -25.36 -48.37
CA LYS A 37 -35.47 -25.05 -48.93
C LYS A 37 -35.46 -25.00 -50.48
N GLY A 38 -36.22 -25.87 -51.11
CA GLY A 38 -36.28 -25.95 -52.58
C GLY A 38 -37.01 -24.78 -53.27
N GLU A 39 -37.80 -24.02 -52.53
CA GLU A 39 -38.54 -22.85 -53.01
C GLU A 39 -37.70 -21.55 -52.93
N VAL A 40 -36.53 -21.59 -52.26
CA VAL A 40 -35.66 -20.43 -52.03
C VAL A 40 -34.32 -20.63 -52.70
N SER A 41 -33.97 -19.71 -53.59
CA SER A 41 -32.67 -19.73 -54.29
C SER A 41 -31.65 -18.97 -53.42
N GLY A 42 -30.73 -19.72 -52.78
CA GLY A 42 -29.75 -19.14 -51.89
C GLY A 42 -28.77 -20.15 -51.26
N ILE A 43 -27.83 -19.68 -50.50
CA ILE A 43 -26.79 -20.45 -49.81
C ILE A 43 -27.15 -20.57 -48.30
N VAL A 44 -27.08 -21.78 -47.76
CA VAL A 44 -27.26 -22.03 -46.32
C VAL A 44 -25.97 -21.73 -45.59
N HIS A 45 -26.01 -20.82 -44.62
CA HIS A 45 -24.87 -20.46 -43.80
C HIS A 45 -24.93 -21.07 -42.39
N ASP A 46 -26.14 -21.38 -41.88
CA ASP A 46 -26.32 -21.93 -40.55
C ASP A 46 -27.68 -22.64 -40.39
N HIS A 47 -27.87 -23.38 -39.32
CA HIS A 47 -29.14 -24.04 -38.98
C HIS A 47 -29.52 -23.71 -37.51
N SER A 48 -30.83 -23.76 -37.20
CA SER A 48 -31.31 -23.66 -35.82
C SER A 48 -30.90 -24.90 -35.00
N ASN A 49 -30.84 -24.78 -33.69
CA ASN A 49 -30.52 -25.90 -32.80
C ASN A 49 -31.44 -27.12 -32.99
N SER A 50 -32.68 -26.91 -33.39
CA SER A 50 -33.63 -27.98 -33.71
C SER A 50 -33.46 -28.54 -35.13
N GLY A 51 -32.63 -27.91 -35.96
CA GLY A 51 -32.42 -28.27 -37.37
C GLY A 51 -33.63 -28.02 -38.29
N GLN A 52 -34.70 -27.40 -37.79
CA GLN A 52 -35.94 -27.15 -38.56
C GLN A 52 -35.88 -25.85 -39.37
N THR A 53 -35.03 -24.89 -38.99
CA THR A 53 -34.84 -23.62 -39.69
C THR A 53 -33.46 -23.55 -40.28
N LEU A 54 -33.35 -23.15 -41.55
CA LEU A 54 -32.11 -22.87 -42.25
C LEU A 54 -31.93 -21.36 -42.35
N PHE A 55 -30.74 -20.87 -42.05
CA PHE A 55 -30.37 -19.47 -42.26
C PHE A 55 -29.72 -19.33 -43.61
N MET A 56 -30.44 -18.74 -44.59
CA MET A 56 -30.04 -18.68 -45.98
C MET A 56 -29.72 -17.25 -46.43
N GLU A 57 -28.61 -17.09 -47.14
CA GLU A 57 -28.29 -15.90 -47.93
C GLU A 57 -28.94 -16.06 -49.29
N LEU A 58 -29.77 -15.11 -49.72
CA LEU A 58 -30.47 -15.19 -50.99
C LEU A 58 -29.53 -14.87 -52.14
N ASN A 59 -29.69 -15.57 -53.27
CA ASN A 59 -28.88 -15.31 -54.47
C ASN A 59 -28.93 -13.84 -54.92
N LYS A 60 -30.07 -13.18 -54.74
CA LYS A 60 -30.25 -11.75 -55.06
C LYS A 60 -29.36 -10.81 -54.25
N THR A 61 -28.82 -11.28 -53.13
CA THR A 61 -27.98 -10.48 -52.22
C THR A 61 -26.54 -10.97 -52.15
N LEU A 62 -26.20 -12.07 -52.81
CA LEU A 62 -24.86 -12.65 -52.81
C LEU A 62 -23.78 -11.66 -53.26
N GLU A 63 -24.01 -10.94 -54.35
CA GLU A 63 -23.06 -9.95 -54.87
C GLU A 63 -22.87 -8.80 -53.90
N LEU A 64 -23.95 -8.29 -53.28
CA LEU A 64 -23.89 -7.25 -52.26
C LEU A 64 -23.18 -7.75 -50.96
N GLY A 65 -23.42 -9.01 -50.60
CA GLY A 65 -22.74 -9.66 -49.48
C GLY A 65 -21.25 -9.84 -49.72
N ASN A 66 -20.84 -10.18 -50.94
CA ASN A 66 -19.43 -10.27 -51.32
C ASN A 66 -18.78 -8.90 -51.33
N ASN A 67 -19.38 -7.91 -51.98
CA ASN A 67 -18.85 -6.54 -51.96
C ASN A 67 -18.68 -5.97 -50.56
N LEU A 68 -19.61 -6.28 -49.66
CA LEU A 68 -19.49 -5.88 -48.25
C LEU A 68 -18.34 -6.61 -47.54
N ALA A 69 -18.14 -7.90 -47.81
CA ALA A 69 -17.03 -8.67 -47.25
C ALA A 69 -15.68 -8.14 -47.73
N ASP A 70 -15.58 -7.86 -49.05
CA ASP A 70 -14.37 -7.29 -49.65
C ASP A 70 -14.06 -5.90 -49.08
N ALA A 71 -15.06 -5.02 -48.99
CA ALA A 71 -14.88 -3.69 -48.36
C ALA A 71 -14.41 -3.76 -46.89
N ARG A 72 -14.88 -4.74 -46.12
CA ARG A 72 -14.42 -4.98 -44.76
C ARG A 72 -12.95 -5.46 -44.69
N LEU A 73 -12.56 -6.31 -45.65
CA LEU A 73 -11.17 -6.75 -45.74
C LEU A 73 -10.25 -5.57 -46.13
N GLU A 74 -10.69 -4.74 -47.07
CA GLU A 74 -9.96 -3.52 -47.45
C GLU A 74 -9.82 -2.54 -46.26
N GLU A 75 -10.89 -2.36 -45.48
CA GLU A 75 -10.88 -1.55 -44.28
C GLU A 75 -9.87 -2.08 -43.22
N ASP A 76 -9.90 -3.41 -42.99
CA ASP A 76 -8.99 -4.08 -42.07
C ASP A 76 -7.52 -3.95 -42.49
N ASP A 77 -7.25 -4.10 -43.79
CA ASP A 77 -5.91 -3.96 -44.36
C ASP A 77 -5.42 -2.52 -44.27
N GLU A 78 -6.26 -1.54 -44.54
CA GLU A 78 -5.90 -0.13 -44.37
C GLU A 78 -5.68 0.23 -42.91
N CYS A 79 -6.52 -0.25 -42.01
CA CYS A 79 -6.30 -0.09 -40.56
C CYS A 79 -4.98 -0.72 -40.11
N ARG A 80 -4.61 -1.87 -40.65
CA ARG A 80 -3.35 -2.55 -40.38
C ARG A 80 -2.17 -1.74 -40.94
N ARG A 81 -2.30 -1.19 -42.12
CA ARG A 81 -1.31 -0.32 -42.78
C ARG A 81 -1.04 0.94 -41.94
N ILE A 82 -2.13 1.60 -41.53
CA ILE A 82 -2.02 2.81 -40.69
C ILE A 82 -1.34 2.51 -39.33
N ARG A 83 -1.76 1.44 -38.64
CA ARG A 83 -1.16 1.00 -37.38
C ARG A 83 0.34 0.70 -37.52
N LYS A 84 0.72 0.03 -38.62
CA LYS A 84 2.13 -0.24 -38.93
C LYS A 84 2.92 1.04 -39.11
N LYS A 85 2.40 2.01 -39.88
CA LYS A 85 3.05 3.31 -40.10
C LYS A 85 3.22 4.08 -38.79
N LEU A 86 2.19 4.14 -37.94
CA LEU A 86 2.27 4.79 -36.64
C LEU A 86 3.31 4.11 -35.73
N SER A 87 3.36 2.79 -35.73
CA SER A 87 4.37 2.03 -34.97
C SER A 87 5.80 2.30 -35.46
N GLU A 88 5.99 2.44 -36.78
CA GLU A 88 7.29 2.79 -37.35
C GLU A 88 7.72 4.20 -36.95
N MET A 89 6.82 5.18 -37.03
CA MET A 89 7.08 6.56 -36.58
C MET A 89 7.43 6.63 -35.08
N THR A 90 6.75 5.82 -34.24
CA THR A 90 7.05 5.72 -32.80
C THR A 90 8.41 5.08 -32.58
N ARG A 91 8.76 4.04 -33.34
CA ARG A 91 10.04 3.34 -33.22
C ARG A 91 11.23 4.22 -33.56
N GLU A 92 11.10 5.12 -34.53
CA GLU A 92 12.13 6.09 -34.89
C GLU A 92 12.48 7.06 -33.74
N ARG A 93 11.55 7.24 -32.80
CA ARG A 93 11.67 8.17 -31.66
C ARG A 93 11.65 7.48 -30.30
N VAL A 94 11.82 6.17 -30.25
CA VAL A 94 11.68 5.39 -29.00
C VAL A 94 12.65 5.85 -27.91
N ASP A 95 13.89 6.14 -28.28
CA ASP A 95 14.91 6.59 -27.32
C ASP A 95 14.57 7.96 -26.72
N GLU A 96 14.07 8.90 -27.53
CA GLU A 96 13.60 10.20 -27.06
C GLU A 96 12.37 10.05 -26.13
N LEU A 97 11.46 9.13 -26.46
CA LEU A 97 10.27 8.86 -25.65
C LEU A 97 10.63 8.24 -24.29
N ILE A 98 11.59 7.32 -24.26
CA ILE A 98 12.12 6.71 -23.02
C ILE A 98 12.78 7.79 -22.16
N LEU A 99 13.65 8.62 -22.76
CA LEU A 99 14.29 9.72 -22.04
C LEU A 99 13.26 10.69 -21.46
N ASN A 100 12.27 11.09 -22.25
CA ASN A 100 11.20 11.97 -21.80
C ASN A 100 10.41 11.36 -20.63
N GLN A 101 10.10 10.07 -20.71
CA GLN A 101 9.41 9.35 -19.64
C GLN A 101 10.22 9.36 -18.35
N ASP A 102 11.53 9.14 -18.42
CA ASP A 102 12.41 9.15 -17.25
C ASP A 102 12.56 10.56 -16.66
N CYS A 103 12.67 11.59 -17.50
CA CYS A 103 12.61 12.98 -17.04
C CYS A 103 11.29 13.31 -16.35
N MET A 104 10.16 12.89 -16.92
CA MET A 104 8.84 13.11 -16.32
C MET A 104 8.70 12.40 -14.96
N LYS A 105 9.19 11.17 -14.82
CA LYS A 105 9.21 10.45 -13.53
C LYS A 105 10.00 11.20 -12.46
N GLN A 106 11.18 11.72 -12.82
CA GLN A 106 12.01 12.48 -11.88
C GLN A 106 11.33 13.78 -11.47
N LEU A 107 10.74 14.51 -12.41
CA LEU A 107 10.00 15.73 -12.12
C LEU A 107 8.77 15.47 -11.26
N ASP A 108 7.97 14.46 -11.60
CA ASP A 108 6.77 14.09 -10.84
C ASP A 108 7.14 13.68 -9.41
N GLY A 109 8.21 12.89 -9.23
CA GLY A 109 8.75 12.55 -7.92
C GLY A 109 9.17 13.78 -7.12
N ALA A 110 9.93 14.70 -7.72
CA ALA A 110 10.37 15.92 -7.06
C ALA A 110 9.20 16.84 -6.67
N PHE A 111 8.24 17.01 -7.57
CA PHE A 111 7.03 17.80 -7.30
C PHE A 111 6.15 17.16 -6.22
N SER A 112 6.02 15.85 -6.21
CA SER A 112 5.25 15.11 -5.19
C SER A 112 5.85 15.29 -3.81
N VAL A 113 7.18 15.16 -3.67
CA VAL A 113 7.90 15.38 -2.42
C VAL A 113 7.81 16.86 -1.99
N GLY A 114 7.98 17.80 -2.91
CA GLY A 114 7.85 19.23 -2.62
C GLY A 114 6.44 19.61 -2.16
N ARG A 115 5.42 19.09 -2.82
CA ARG A 115 4.02 19.30 -2.43
C ARG A 115 3.72 18.71 -1.05
N TRP A 116 4.18 17.49 -0.79
CA TRP A 116 4.12 16.89 0.54
C TRP A 116 4.70 17.81 1.61
N GLY A 117 5.91 18.37 1.35
CA GLY A 117 6.58 19.28 2.27
C GLY A 117 5.75 20.54 2.56
N CYS A 118 5.13 21.13 1.54
CA CYS A 118 4.27 22.31 1.69
C CYS A 118 2.95 21.98 2.42
N ASP A 119 2.31 20.87 2.09
CA ASP A 119 1.01 20.49 2.64
C ASP A 119 1.09 20.12 4.15
N HIS A 120 2.29 19.75 4.64
CA HIS A 120 2.54 19.34 6.03
C HIS A 120 3.49 20.26 6.81
N ASP A 121 3.81 21.44 6.30
CA ASP A 121 4.75 22.38 6.92
C ASP A 121 6.05 21.67 7.33
N CYS A 122 6.66 20.99 6.37
CA CYS A 122 7.84 20.16 6.60
C CYS A 122 9.13 20.96 6.42
N VAL A 123 10.17 20.53 7.14
CA VAL A 123 11.55 20.99 6.97
C VAL A 123 12.47 19.84 6.59
N VAL A 124 13.62 20.14 5.99
CA VAL A 124 14.66 19.14 5.73
C VAL A 124 15.49 19.01 7.00
N PRO A 125 15.51 17.83 7.66
CA PRO A 125 16.28 17.65 8.88
C PRO A 125 17.78 17.70 8.63
N THR A 126 18.57 18.01 9.65
CA THR A 126 20.02 17.91 9.59
C THR A 126 20.45 16.46 9.82
N PHE A 127 21.29 15.92 8.91
CA PHE A 127 21.90 14.62 9.14
C PHE A 127 23.18 14.76 9.96
N SER A 128 23.20 14.11 11.14
CA SER A 128 24.33 14.13 12.07
C SER A 128 24.50 12.77 12.76
N ASN A 129 25.32 12.68 13.81
CA ASN A 129 25.40 11.49 14.66
C ASN A 129 24.43 11.57 15.89
N ARG A 130 23.66 12.64 16.01
CA ARG A 130 22.70 12.83 17.09
C ARG A 130 21.30 12.45 16.59
N PHE A 131 20.53 11.79 17.44
CA PHE A 131 19.12 11.56 17.21
C PHE A 131 18.31 12.54 18.09
N SER A 132 17.79 13.57 17.46
CA SER A 132 16.88 14.51 18.12
C SER A 132 15.71 14.86 17.18
N LEU A 133 14.51 14.72 17.70
CA LEU A 133 13.27 15.11 17.04
C LEU A 133 12.63 16.21 17.87
N PHE A 134 12.33 17.35 17.27
CA PHE A 134 11.62 18.44 17.91
C PHE A 134 10.33 18.76 17.18
N GLN A 135 9.24 18.91 17.91
CA GLN A 135 7.89 19.16 17.39
C GLN A 135 7.49 18.19 16.28
N ALA A 136 7.89 16.93 16.42
CA ALA A 136 7.67 15.91 15.42
C ALA A 136 6.21 15.44 15.40
N ARG A 137 5.54 15.60 14.27
CA ARG A 137 4.14 15.18 14.07
C ARG A 137 4.09 13.90 13.27
N HIS A 138 3.21 12.97 13.67
CA HIS A 138 2.97 11.75 12.91
C HIS A 138 2.08 12.08 11.70
N PRO A 139 2.57 12.01 10.45
CA PRO A 139 1.88 12.59 9.31
C PRO A 139 0.50 11.95 9.04
N LEU A 140 0.38 10.63 9.17
CA LEU A 140 -0.90 9.96 8.95
C LEU A 140 -1.91 10.26 10.07
N LEU A 141 -1.46 10.38 11.32
CA LEU A 141 -2.31 10.76 12.44
C LEU A 141 -2.78 12.22 12.29
N GLU A 142 -1.87 13.11 11.91
CA GLU A 142 -2.20 14.52 11.62
C GLU A 142 -3.26 14.63 10.53
N GLN A 143 -3.09 13.89 9.44
CA GLN A 143 -4.06 13.86 8.35
C GLN A 143 -5.43 13.34 8.82
N GLN A 144 -5.46 12.28 9.61
CA GLN A 144 -6.69 11.72 10.14
C GLN A 144 -7.41 12.70 11.08
N LEU A 145 -6.69 13.34 12.00
CA LEU A 145 -7.24 14.34 12.92
C LEU A 145 -7.75 15.58 12.17
N LYS A 146 -7.04 16.07 11.15
CA LYS A 146 -7.52 17.17 10.31
C LYS A 146 -8.82 16.81 9.59
N GLN A 147 -8.95 15.58 9.08
CA GLN A 147 -10.18 15.11 8.41
C GLN A 147 -11.40 15.01 9.36
N THR A 148 -11.16 14.71 10.64
CA THR A 148 -12.23 14.64 11.67
C THR A 148 -12.49 15.98 12.36
N GLY A 149 -11.82 17.06 11.96
CA GLY A 149 -11.94 18.38 12.56
C GLY A 149 -11.21 18.55 13.91
N GLN A 150 -10.34 17.61 14.26
CA GLN A 150 -9.57 17.56 15.50
C GLN A 150 -8.08 17.86 15.28
N GLY A 151 -7.74 18.57 14.22
CA GLY A 151 -6.35 18.84 13.85
C GLY A 151 -5.52 19.53 14.94
N ASP A 152 -6.15 20.33 15.81
CA ASP A 152 -5.50 21.01 16.94
C ASP A 152 -5.20 20.07 18.12
N GLU A 153 -5.71 18.83 18.10
CA GLU A 153 -5.47 17.84 19.17
C GLU A 153 -4.15 17.06 18.97
N ILE A 154 -3.45 17.27 17.86
CA ILE A 154 -2.16 16.62 17.67
C ILE A 154 -1.13 17.16 18.66
N VAL A 155 -0.56 16.24 19.45
CA VAL A 155 0.54 16.56 20.35
C VAL A 155 1.85 16.18 19.68
N PRO A 156 2.74 17.15 19.38
CA PRO A 156 4.03 16.85 18.77
C PRO A 156 4.94 16.07 19.72
N LEU A 157 5.76 15.22 19.14
CA LEU A 157 6.75 14.42 19.86
C LEU A 157 8.08 15.17 19.93
N ASP A 158 8.62 15.30 21.13
CA ASP A 158 10.00 15.76 21.39
C ASP A 158 10.83 14.58 21.92
N VAL A 159 11.94 14.29 21.24
CA VAL A 159 12.93 13.27 21.64
C VAL A 159 14.31 13.87 21.47
N ASP A 160 15.10 13.88 22.51
CA ASP A 160 16.49 14.29 22.43
C ASP A 160 17.35 13.29 23.21
N ILE A 161 18.20 12.57 22.50
CA ILE A 161 18.98 11.46 23.04
C ILE A 161 20.47 11.76 22.93
N ASP A 162 21.17 11.48 24.03
CA ASP A 162 22.63 11.55 24.03
C ASP A 162 23.21 10.61 22.93
N PRO A 163 24.19 11.05 22.14
CA PRO A 163 24.82 10.23 21.09
C PRO A 163 25.40 8.89 21.56
N GLU A 164 25.76 8.79 22.86
CA GLU A 164 26.28 7.55 23.45
C GLU A 164 25.17 6.55 23.80
N THR A 165 23.90 6.95 23.74
CA THR A 165 22.76 6.08 24.05
C THR A 165 22.50 5.08 22.94
N LYS A 166 22.51 3.80 23.30
CA LYS A 166 22.24 2.69 22.37
C LYS A 166 20.79 2.23 22.38
N ALA A 167 20.07 2.43 23.48
CA ALA A 167 18.66 2.06 23.55
C ALA A 167 17.82 3.02 24.38
N MET A 168 16.64 3.37 23.89
CA MET A 168 15.58 4.06 24.61
C MET A 168 14.40 3.11 24.84
N VAL A 169 13.99 2.94 26.07
CA VAL A 169 12.86 2.08 26.45
C VAL A 169 11.73 2.93 27.00
N VAL A 170 10.64 2.99 26.25
CA VAL A 170 9.44 3.77 26.58
C VAL A 170 8.49 2.90 27.39
N THR A 171 8.19 3.32 28.60
CA THR A 171 7.33 2.59 29.54
C THR A 171 6.08 3.41 29.94
N GLY A 172 5.05 2.76 30.46
CA GLY A 172 3.80 3.42 30.88
C GLY A 172 2.55 2.65 30.42
N SER A 173 1.36 3.24 30.58
CA SER A 173 0.09 2.64 30.15
C SER A 173 -0.04 2.55 28.62
N ASN A 174 -0.80 1.57 28.08
CA ASN A 174 -0.99 1.43 26.64
C ASN A 174 -1.76 2.61 26.03
N SER A 175 -2.69 3.20 26.75
CA SER A 175 -3.43 4.40 26.35
C SER A 175 -2.59 5.69 26.26
N GLY A 176 -1.33 5.65 26.72
CA GLY A 176 -0.47 6.84 26.81
C GLY A 176 0.21 7.27 25.50
N GLY A 177 0.05 6.53 24.39
CA GLY A 177 0.67 6.90 23.11
C GLY A 177 2.11 6.40 22.91
N LYS A 178 2.62 5.43 23.72
CA LYS A 178 3.95 4.81 23.57
C LYS A 178 4.21 4.33 22.14
N THR A 179 3.29 3.51 21.64
CA THR A 179 3.35 2.95 20.26
C THR A 179 3.40 4.06 19.21
N VAL A 180 2.60 5.12 19.39
CA VAL A 180 2.60 6.27 18.45
C VAL A 180 3.96 6.98 18.48
N ALA A 181 4.56 7.18 19.65
CA ALA A 181 5.86 7.84 19.77
C ALA A 181 6.97 7.07 19.03
N VAL A 182 7.09 5.76 19.23
CA VAL A 182 8.12 4.96 18.55
C VAL A 182 7.81 4.77 17.07
N LYS A 183 6.53 4.65 16.67
CA LYS A 183 6.10 4.65 15.27
C LYS A 183 6.46 5.96 14.57
N THR A 184 6.22 7.10 15.24
CA THR A 184 6.59 8.42 14.70
C THR A 184 8.09 8.51 14.46
N ALA A 185 8.90 8.16 15.44
CA ALA A 185 10.35 8.21 15.32
C ALA A 185 10.87 7.31 14.18
N GLY A 186 10.38 6.07 14.11
CA GLY A 186 10.76 5.13 13.05
C GLY A 186 10.34 5.60 11.65
N LEU A 187 9.10 6.07 11.51
CA LEU A 187 8.55 6.55 10.24
C LEU A 187 9.29 7.79 9.74
N LEU A 188 9.50 8.78 10.60
CA LEU A 188 10.18 10.01 10.22
C LEU A 188 11.65 9.75 9.85
N CYS A 189 12.33 8.86 10.58
CA CYS A 189 13.68 8.45 10.23
C CYS A 189 13.74 7.79 8.84
N ALA A 190 12.83 6.87 8.55
CA ALA A 190 12.74 6.22 7.24
C ALA A 190 12.40 7.23 6.13
N ALA A 191 11.47 8.15 6.38
CA ALA A 191 11.08 9.21 5.44
C ALA A 191 12.24 10.15 5.11
N ALA A 192 13.00 10.61 6.13
CA ALA A 192 14.20 11.43 5.93
C ALA A 192 15.22 10.76 5.00
N GLN A 193 15.51 9.49 5.26
CA GLN A 193 16.45 8.72 4.45
C GLN A 193 15.95 8.40 3.04
N ALA A 194 14.64 8.41 2.83
CA ALA A 194 14.02 8.33 1.52
C ALA A 194 13.99 9.68 0.77
N GLY A 195 14.50 10.76 1.39
CA GLY A 195 14.58 12.10 0.79
C GLY A 195 13.32 12.95 0.98
N PHE A 196 12.43 12.58 1.90
CA PHE A 196 11.26 13.40 2.25
C PHE A 196 11.62 14.46 3.29
N PRO A 197 11.13 15.70 3.13
CA PRO A 197 11.11 16.65 4.24
C PRO A 197 10.15 16.17 5.33
N LEU A 198 10.39 16.56 6.56
CA LEU A 198 9.68 16.05 7.74
C LEU A 198 8.82 17.13 8.41
N PRO A 199 7.65 16.77 8.97
CA PRO A 199 6.83 17.68 9.78
C PRO A 199 7.41 17.83 11.20
N VAL A 200 8.53 18.51 11.29
CA VAL A 200 9.35 18.70 12.50
C VAL A 200 9.87 20.14 12.59
N ASP A 201 10.48 20.50 13.72
CA ASP A 201 11.21 21.76 13.88
C ASP A 201 12.60 21.70 13.23
N GLU A 202 13.13 22.84 12.78
CA GLU A 202 14.44 22.96 12.09
C GLU A 202 15.64 22.45 12.92
N ARG A 203 15.52 22.38 14.25
CA ARG A 203 16.55 21.84 15.14
C ARG A 203 16.68 20.32 15.11
N THR A 204 15.83 19.64 14.35
CA THR A 204 15.82 18.20 14.28
C THR A 204 17.07 17.66 13.61
N GLU A 205 17.72 16.70 14.28
CA GLU A 205 18.90 16.01 13.79
C GLU A 205 18.65 14.49 13.74
N ILE A 206 19.01 13.85 12.63
CA ILE A 206 18.78 12.41 12.44
C ILE A 206 20.06 11.74 11.92
N PRO A 207 20.52 10.63 12.53
CA PRO A 207 21.61 9.84 12.00
C PRO A 207 21.25 9.15 10.69
N CYS A 208 22.23 8.98 9.82
CA CYS A 208 22.11 8.09 8.67
C CYS A 208 22.26 6.63 9.12
N PHE A 209 21.24 5.83 8.91
CA PHE A 209 21.26 4.39 9.15
C PHE A 209 21.34 3.63 7.82
N ASN A 210 22.12 2.57 7.79
CA ASN A 210 22.16 1.67 6.64
C ASN A 210 20.92 0.76 6.62
N TYR A 211 20.38 0.44 7.80
CA TYR A 211 19.24 -0.45 7.95
C TYR A 211 18.29 0.08 9.02
N ILE A 212 16.98 -0.03 8.76
CA ILE A 212 15.93 0.23 9.73
C ILE A 212 15.12 -1.05 9.89
N TYR A 213 15.08 -1.62 11.08
CA TYR A 213 14.32 -2.81 11.41
C TYR A 213 13.15 -2.45 12.31
N VAL A 214 11.98 -2.98 12.00
CA VAL A 214 10.75 -2.62 12.71
C VAL A 214 9.96 -3.89 13.01
N ASP A 215 9.60 -4.09 14.28
CA ASP A 215 8.59 -5.04 14.73
C ASP A 215 7.51 -4.30 15.51
N ILE A 216 6.50 -3.86 14.79
CA ILE A 216 5.35 -3.12 15.29
C ILE A 216 4.10 -3.80 14.73
N GLY A 217 3.29 -4.41 15.57
CA GLY A 217 2.08 -5.11 15.13
C GLY A 217 0.93 -4.90 16.09
N ASP A 218 -0.25 -4.55 15.58
CA ASP A 218 -1.50 -4.59 16.33
C ASP A 218 -2.02 -6.04 16.31
N GLU A 219 -2.00 -6.71 17.49
CA GLU A 219 -2.50 -8.07 17.68
C GLU A 219 -4.03 -8.18 17.70
N GLN A 220 -4.75 -7.37 16.96
CA GLN A 220 -6.23 -7.39 16.97
C GLN A 220 -6.89 -8.47 16.10
N SER A 221 -6.16 -9.43 15.56
CA SER A 221 -6.75 -10.62 14.96
C SER A 221 -6.98 -11.70 16.03
N LEU A 222 -8.22 -11.78 16.49
CA LEU A 222 -8.73 -12.67 17.56
C LEU A 222 -8.58 -14.20 17.35
N SER A 223 -7.86 -14.65 16.34
CA SER A 223 -7.77 -16.09 16.00
C SER A 223 -6.43 -16.77 16.28
N GLU A 224 -5.38 -16.08 16.77
CA GLU A 224 -4.02 -16.66 16.80
C GLU A 224 -3.16 -16.26 18.02
N ASN A 225 -3.67 -16.31 19.25
CA ASN A 225 -2.91 -15.91 20.44
C ASN A 225 -1.60 -16.70 20.71
N LEU A 226 -1.43 -17.90 20.17
CA LEU A 226 -0.17 -18.65 20.26
C LEU A 226 0.76 -18.38 19.08
N SER A 227 0.21 -17.86 17.97
CA SER A 227 0.97 -17.49 16.78
C SER A 227 1.64 -16.12 16.92
N THR A 228 1.10 -15.22 17.75
CA THR A 228 1.59 -13.85 17.93
C THR A 228 2.93 -13.81 18.67
N PHE A 229 3.05 -14.44 19.85
CA PHE A 229 4.33 -14.52 20.59
C PHE A 229 5.43 -15.19 19.76
N THR A 230 5.11 -16.34 19.16
CA THR A 230 6.06 -17.06 18.30
C THR A 230 6.45 -16.21 17.07
N GLY A 231 5.51 -15.47 16.52
CA GLY A 231 5.74 -14.53 15.42
C GLY A 231 6.71 -13.41 15.81
N HIS A 232 6.51 -12.76 16.96
CA HIS A 232 7.41 -11.75 17.51
C HIS A 232 8.82 -12.31 17.77
N VAL A 233 8.93 -13.43 18.43
CA VAL A 233 10.23 -14.09 18.69
C VAL A 233 10.95 -14.41 17.38
N LYS A 234 10.24 -14.89 16.37
CA LYS A 234 10.82 -15.16 15.06
C LYS A 234 11.33 -13.87 14.40
N ARG A 235 10.54 -12.78 14.38
CA ARG A 235 10.95 -11.49 13.82
C ARG A 235 12.17 -10.91 14.55
N ILE A 236 12.17 -10.96 15.90
CA ILE A 236 13.33 -10.55 16.69
C ILE A 236 14.56 -11.36 16.35
N LYS A 237 14.43 -12.69 16.19
CA LYS A 237 15.52 -13.54 15.74
C LYS A 237 16.02 -13.13 14.36
N ASP A 238 15.14 -12.92 13.40
CA ASP A 238 15.49 -12.52 12.03
C ASP A 238 16.25 -11.16 12.04
N ILE A 239 15.84 -10.22 12.91
CA ILE A 239 16.54 -8.93 13.12
C ILE A 239 17.95 -9.18 13.69
N LEU A 240 18.09 -9.98 14.73
CA LEU A 240 19.39 -10.29 15.35
C LEU A 240 20.33 -11.01 14.38
N ASP A 241 19.81 -11.92 13.58
CA ASP A 241 20.56 -12.61 12.52
C ASP A 241 21.00 -11.64 11.43
N ALA A 242 20.16 -10.69 11.05
CA ALA A 242 20.49 -9.63 10.11
C ALA A 242 21.58 -8.69 10.65
N LEU A 243 21.51 -8.30 11.92
CA LEU A 243 22.52 -7.48 12.60
C LEU A 243 23.89 -8.19 12.70
N ASN A 244 23.90 -9.53 12.78
CA ASN A 244 25.12 -10.32 12.78
C ASN A 244 25.76 -10.45 11.39
N SER A 245 24.98 -10.41 10.35
CA SER A 245 25.42 -10.69 8.97
C SER A 245 25.70 -9.45 8.14
N LYS A 246 25.24 -8.27 8.57
CA LYS A 246 25.33 -7.01 7.83
C LYS A 246 26.14 -5.98 8.60
N GLU A 247 27.14 -5.40 7.96
CA GLU A 247 27.90 -4.29 8.51
C GLU A 247 27.16 -2.96 8.23
N GLY A 248 27.19 -2.06 9.22
CA GLY A 248 26.63 -0.70 9.11
C GLY A 248 25.75 -0.31 10.28
N LYS A 249 25.46 0.98 10.34
CA LYS A 249 24.59 1.55 11.40
C LYS A 249 23.16 1.08 11.20
N SER A 250 22.53 0.61 12.25
CA SER A 250 21.13 0.14 12.21
C SER A 250 20.28 0.80 13.28
N PHE A 251 19.04 1.11 12.92
CA PHE A 251 18.00 1.56 13.82
C PHE A 251 16.95 0.46 13.98
N VAL A 252 16.68 0.07 15.23
CA VAL A 252 15.72 -0.98 15.55
C VAL A 252 14.54 -0.40 16.34
N VAL A 253 13.34 -0.69 15.92
CA VAL A 253 12.10 -0.23 16.58
C VAL A 253 11.25 -1.44 16.91
N LEU A 254 11.02 -1.68 18.21
CA LEU A 254 10.22 -2.80 18.70
C LEU A 254 9.07 -2.29 19.57
N ASP A 255 7.87 -2.79 19.30
CA ASP A 255 6.69 -2.49 20.11
C ASP A 255 6.36 -3.67 21.03
N GLU A 256 5.96 -3.37 22.27
CA GLU A 256 5.51 -4.35 23.28
C GLU A 256 6.47 -5.52 23.52
N LEU A 257 7.77 -5.25 23.61
CA LEU A 257 8.79 -6.29 23.81
C LEU A 257 8.54 -7.11 25.08
N GLY A 258 8.52 -8.44 24.92
CA GLY A 258 8.35 -9.42 26.00
C GLY A 258 6.91 -9.72 26.37
N THR A 259 5.93 -9.23 25.61
CA THR A 259 4.49 -9.50 25.80
C THR A 259 4.08 -10.84 25.18
N GLY A 260 2.89 -11.35 25.54
CA GLY A 260 2.33 -12.58 24.98
C GLY A 260 2.76 -13.87 25.66
N THR A 261 3.53 -13.79 26.77
CA THR A 261 3.91 -14.94 27.60
C THR A 261 3.86 -14.60 29.09
N ASP A 262 4.29 -15.52 29.98
CA ASP A 262 4.42 -15.24 31.41
C ASP A 262 5.28 -13.99 31.64
N PRO A 263 4.87 -13.05 32.51
CA PRO A 263 5.57 -11.79 32.71
C PRO A 263 7.02 -11.92 33.20
N LEU A 264 7.35 -12.97 33.94
CA LEU A 264 8.72 -13.22 34.42
C LEU A 264 9.60 -13.73 33.28
N GLU A 265 9.09 -14.69 32.51
CA GLU A 265 9.79 -15.24 31.33
C GLU A 265 9.95 -14.17 30.26
N GLY A 266 8.87 -13.47 29.93
CA GLY A 266 8.87 -12.37 28.95
C GLY A 266 9.83 -11.24 29.34
N GLY A 267 9.87 -10.89 30.63
CA GLY A 267 10.81 -9.89 31.15
C GLY A 267 12.27 -10.33 31.05
N ALA A 268 12.58 -11.59 31.37
CA ALA A 268 13.93 -12.12 31.24
C ALA A 268 14.40 -12.18 29.78
N LEU A 269 13.53 -12.66 28.88
CA LEU A 269 13.80 -12.70 27.44
C LEU A 269 14.02 -11.29 26.89
N ALA A 270 13.17 -10.36 27.25
CA ALA A 270 13.28 -8.97 26.79
C ALA A 270 14.57 -8.29 27.24
N CYS A 271 15.01 -8.52 28.48
CA CYS A 271 16.32 -8.03 28.96
C CYS A 271 17.47 -8.62 28.14
N ALA A 272 17.44 -9.92 27.84
CA ALA A 272 18.46 -10.57 27.01
C ALA A 272 18.49 -10.03 25.58
N VAL A 273 17.32 -9.83 24.96
CA VAL A 273 17.20 -9.23 23.63
C VAL A 273 17.75 -7.80 23.63
N LEU A 274 17.38 -6.98 24.60
CA LEU A 274 17.88 -5.62 24.72
C LEU A 274 19.41 -5.57 24.89
N ASP A 275 20.00 -6.50 25.68
CA ASP A 275 21.44 -6.58 25.85
C ASP A 275 22.16 -6.93 24.56
N GLU A 276 21.58 -7.79 23.73
CA GLU A 276 22.12 -8.09 22.40
C GLU A 276 21.95 -6.90 21.42
N LEU A 277 20.80 -6.25 21.43
CA LEU A 277 20.53 -5.11 20.53
C LEU A 277 21.46 -3.92 20.84
N ARG A 278 21.68 -3.56 22.13
CA ARG A 278 22.59 -2.46 22.48
C ARG A 278 24.05 -2.69 22.03
N ARG A 279 24.46 -3.95 21.88
CA ARG A 279 25.81 -4.30 21.41
C ARG A 279 25.94 -4.27 19.89
N LYS A 280 24.84 -4.49 19.17
CA LYS A 280 24.83 -4.74 17.72
C LYS A 280 24.19 -3.63 16.91
N ALA A 281 23.17 -2.98 17.43
CA ALA A 281 22.50 -1.89 16.76
C ALA A 281 23.14 -0.53 17.13
N GLU A 282 23.05 0.43 16.24
CA GLU A 282 23.46 1.81 16.52
C GLU A 282 22.49 2.47 17.48
N LEU A 283 21.18 2.28 17.26
CA LEU A 283 20.12 2.82 18.11
C LEU A 283 18.93 1.85 18.15
N THR A 284 18.30 1.72 19.31
CA THR A 284 17.11 0.87 19.49
C THR A 284 16.04 1.64 20.27
N PHE A 285 14.81 1.67 19.74
CA PHE A 285 13.63 2.16 20.45
C PHE A 285 12.70 1.00 20.77
N VAL A 286 12.28 0.90 22.02
CA VAL A 286 11.43 -0.20 22.47
C VAL A 286 10.31 0.34 23.33
N THR A 287 9.09 -0.19 23.15
CA THR A 287 8.03 -0.02 24.14
C THR A 287 7.83 -1.28 24.95
N THR A 288 7.46 -1.15 26.19
CA THR A 288 7.10 -2.26 27.06
C THR A 288 6.28 -1.79 28.26
N HIS A 289 5.54 -2.70 28.86
CA HIS A 289 4.90 -2.47 30.15
C HIS A 289 5.54 -3.30 31.29
N LEU A 290 6.58 -4.10 30.99
CA LEU A 290 7.20 -5.00 31.96
C LEU A 290 8.16 -4.26 32.91
N GLY A 291 7.92 -4.39 34.21
CA GLY A 291 8.71 -3.70 35.25
C GLY A 291 10.17 -4.13 35.33
N ALA A 292 10.47 -5.40 35.03
CA ALA A 292 11.84 -5.93 35.07
C ALA A 292 12.79 -5.19 34.13
N ILE A 293 12.29 -4.78 32.96
CA ILE A 293 13.08 -4.07 31.94
C ILE A 293 13.50 -2.68 32.44
N LYS A 294 12.63 -1.98 33.17
CA LYS A 294 12.94 -0.65 33.72
C LYS A 294 14.20 -0.65 34.59
N ASN A 295 14.30 -1.64 35.48
CA ASN A 295 15.45 -1.82 36.35
C ASN A 295 16.71 -2.24 35.58
N PHE A 296 16.55 -3.10 34.58
CA PHE A 296 17.65 -3.49 33.71
C PHE A 296 18.25 -2.28 32.98
N VAL A 297 17.40 -1.47 32.33
CA VAL A 297 17.81 -0.25 31.62
C VAL A 297 18.47 0.77 32.55
N HIS A 298 17.94 0.97 33.78
CA HIS A 298 18.50 1.90 34.74
C HIS A 298 19.95 1.56 35.13
N ASN A 299 20.33 0.29 35.09
CA ASN A 299 21.66 -0.17 35.44
C ASN A 299 22.66 -0.18 34.25
N GLN A 300 22.22 0.23 33.06
CA GLN A 300 23.08 0.31 31.89
C GLN A 300 23.39 1.77 31.52
N PRO A 301 24.68 2.16 31.39
CA PRO A 301 25.04 3.56 31.15
C PRO A 301 24.67 4.05 29.72
N ASP A 302 24.53 3.14 28.78
CA ASP A 302 24.23 3.39 27.38
C ASP A 302 22.76 3.15 27.02
N MET A 303 21.88 3.06 28.02
CA MET A 303 20.45 2.95 27.86
C MET A 303 19.69 4.03 28.64
N VAL A 304 18.55 4.44 28.15
CA VAL A 304 17.69 5.43 28.80
C VAL A 304 16.25 4.94 28.91
N ASN A 305 15.68 5.09 30.12
CA ASN A 305 14.24 4.95 30.29
C ASN A 305 13.53 6.22 29.82
N ALA A 306 12.38 6.05 29.22
CA ALA A 306 11.45 7.13 28.91
C ALA A 306 10.02 6.73 29.34
N SER A 307 9.22 7.73 29.63
CA SER A 307 7.80 7.52 29.97
C SER A 307 6.91 8.49 29.25
N VAL A 308 5.69 8.06 28.93
CA VAL A 308 4.67 8.99 28.47
C VAL A 308 4.06 9.69 29.67
N ARG A 309 4.04 11.02 29.61
CA ARG A 309 3.48 11.86 30.68
C ARG A 309 1.98 11.62 30.81
N PHE A 310 1.54 11.55 32.04
CA PHE A 310 0.14 11.31 32.38
C PHE A 310 -0.28 12.36 33.43
N ASN A 311 -1.41 13.01 33.20
CA ASN A 311 -1.96 13.96 34.15
C ASN A 311 -2.69 13.20 35.28
N PRO A 312 -2.21 13.24 36.53
CA PRO A 312 -2.82 12.51 37.63
C PRO A 312 -4.14 13.10 38.10
N GLU A 313 -4.43 14.37 37.80
CA GLU A 313 -5.67 15.06 38.22
C GLU A 313 -6.82 14.75 37.27
N THR A 314 -6.55 14.74 35.94
CA THR A 314 -7.56 14.47 34.90
C THR A 314 -7.59 13.00 34.49
N LEU A 315 -6.62 12.19 34.91
CA LEU A 315 -6.40 10.80 34.49
C LEU A 315 -6.32 10.62 32.96
N THR A 316 -5.77 11.63 32.28
CA THR A 316 -5.61 11.63 30.83
C THR A 316 -4.14 11.64 30.44
N PRO A 317 -3.77 10.97 29.32
CA PRO A 317 -2.41 11.04 28.78
C PRO A 317 -2.16 12.44 28.17
N GLU A 318 -0.97 12.98 28.42
CA GLU A 318 -0.52 14.23 27.79
C GLU A 318 0.20 13.99 26.45
N PHE A 319 0.44 12.73 26.07
CA PHE A 319 1.15 12.31 24.86
C PHE A 319 2.57 12.91 24.72
N LYS A 320 3.18 13.35 25.81
CA LYS A 320 4.54 13.88 25.85
C LYS A 320 5.49 12.85 26.45
N LEU A 321 6.73 12.82 25.99
CA LEU A 321 7.77 11.91 26.48
C LEU A 321 8.65 12.61 27.53
N ASP A 322 8.81 11.97 28.68
CA ASP A 322 9.79 12.32 29.69
C ASP A 322 10.96 11.32 29.60
N ILE A 323 12.11 11.80 29.12
CA ILE A 323 13.32 10.99 28.94
C ILE A 323 14.11 11.01 30.25
N GLY A 324 14.71 9.87 30.64
CA GLY A 324 15.48 9.68 31.87
C GLY A 324 14.63 9.21 33.06
N GLN A 325 13.30 9.15 32.93
CA GLN A 325 12.42 8.69 33.98
C GLN A 325 11.59 7.48 33.59
N PRO A 326 11.59 6.38 34.34
CA PRO A 326 10.72 5.24 34.08
C PRO A 326 9.27 5.59 34.44
N GLY A 327 8.32 5.18 33.57
CA GLY A 327 6.89 5.39 33.78
C GLY A 327 6.34 4.57 34.96
N SER A 328 5.40 5.15 35.71
CA SER A 328 4.56 4.43 36.66
C SER A 328 3.32 3.84 35.98
N SER A 329 2.82 2.72 36.51
CA SER A 329 1.52 2.21 36.10
C SER A 329 0.42 2.90 36.89
N HIS A 330 -0.47 3.65 36.24
CA HIS A 330 -1.58 4.35 36.89
C HIS A 330 -2.87 3.51 36.96
N ALA A 331 -2.77 2.18 36.73
CA ALA A 331 -3.93 1.29 36.67
C ALA A 331 -4.80 1.30 37.94
N LEU A 332 -4.18 1.43 39.14
CA LEU A 332 -4.93 1.50 40.39
C LEU A 332 -5.68 2.83 40.51
N ALA A 333 -5.05 3.95 40.17
CA ALA A 333 -5.70 5.26 40.19
C ALA A 333 -6.85 5.39 39.21
N ILE A 334 -6.78 4.70 38.08
CA ILE A 334 -7.87 4.62 37.09
C ILE A 334 -9.00 3.73 37.60
N ALA A 335 -8.70 2.66 38.32
CA ALA A 335 -9.68 1.73 38.87
C ALA A 335 -10.45 2.28 40.11
N GLU A 336 -9.97 3.32 40.73
CA GLU A 336 -10.61 3.99 41.86
C GLU A 336 -11.67 5.03 41.46
N GLN A 337 -11.80 5.35 40.17
CA GLN A 337 -12.88 6.16 39.58
C GLN A 337 -14.05 5.29 39.12
#